data_cb85c919c3dbbfdb158684f61d1f936a
#
_entry.id   cb85c919c3dbbfdb158684f61d1f936a
#
_cell.length_a   1.000
_cell.length_b   1.000
_cell.length_c   1.000
_cell.angle_alpha   90.00
_cell.angle_beta   90.00
_cell.angle_gamma   90.00
#
_symmetry.space_group_name_H-M   'P 1'
#
loop_
_entity.id
_entity.type
_entity.pdbx_description
1 polymer ?
#
loop_
_entity_poly.entity_id
_entity_poly.type
_entity_poly.pdbx_seq_one_letter_code
_entity_poly.pdbx_strand_id
1 'polypeptide(L)'
;MKPQTAAKKLGIFLPATPQEFQDNAITHAQLRELHNNPPEWLQQLRLNGPHPRPVVAQKLGITIAALKRNDMDKALTTAEIKELLEDQPEWLRKARIAMAEGRAEHTSEESDA
;
A
#
# COMPACT_ATOMS: atom_id res chain seq x y z
N MET A 1 19.28 -4.21 -6.44
CA MET A 1 18.30 -3.11 -6.49
C MET A 1 18.38 -2.26 -5.24
N LYS A 2 17.89 -1.05 -5.32
CA LYS A 2 17.88 -0.15 -4.17
C LYS A 2 16.86 -0.62 -3.14
N PRO A 3 17.06 -0.33 -1.84
CA PRO A 3 16.09 -0.71 -0.82
C PRO A 3 14.69 -0.16 -1.09
N GLN A 4 14.58 1.02 -1.64
CA GLN A 4 13.29 1.63 -2.01
C GLN A 4 12.54 0.76 -3.03
N THR A 5 13.24 0.25 -4.03
CA THR A 5 12.66 -0.61 -5.05
C THR A 5 12.23 -1.94 -4.46
N ALA A 6 13.07 -2.52 -3.59
CA ALA A 6 12.75 -3.77 -2.91
C ALA A 6 11.53 -3.62 -2.01
N ALA A 7 11.45 -2.53 -1.23
CA ALA A 7 10.32 -2.27 -0.36
C ALA A 7 9.02 -2.12 -1.16
N LYS A 8 9.08 -1.44 -2.30
CA LYS A 8 7.94 -1.27 -3.19
C LYS A 8 7.45 -2.63 -3.72
N LYS A 9 8.36 -3.49 -4.12
CA LYS A 9 8.03 -4.83 -4.62
C LYS A 9 7.45 -5.72 -3.53
N LEU A 10 7.89 -5.54 -2.27
CA LEU A 10 7.36 -6.27 -1.14
C LEU A 10 6.06 -5.67 -0.60
N GLY A 11 5.72 -4.46 -1.01
CA GLY A 11 4.52 -3.78 -0.53
C GLY A 11 4.64 -3.31 0.91
N ILE A 12 5.83 -2.87 1.32
CA ILE A 12 6.10 -2.42 2.69
C ILE A 12 6.61 -0.97 2.70
N PHE A 13 6.50 -0.34 3.87
CA PHE A 13 6.91 1.04 4.06
C PHE A 13 8.38 1.07 4.49
N LEU A 14 9.25 1.60 3.63
CA LEU A 14 10.71 1.56 3.83
C LEU A 14 11.17 2.14 5.17
N PRO A 15 10.70 3.33 5.61
CA PRO A 15 11.17 3.89 6.88
C PRO A 15 10.87 3.03 8.11
N ALA A 16 9.93 2.10 8.00
CA ALA A 16 9.60 1.20 9.10
C ALA A 16 10.42 -0.10 9.08
N THR A 17 11.28 -0.28 8.08
CA THR A 17 12.15 -1.45 7.98
C THR A 17 13.39 -1.29 8.86
N PRO A 18 14.09 -2.41 9.19
CA PRO A 18 15.36 -2.31 9.91
C PRO A 18 16.39 -1.49 9.15
N GLN A 19 17.29 -0.86 9.89
CA GLN A 19 18.32 -0.01 9.31
C GLN A 19 19.19 -0.78 8.30
N GLU A 20 19.48 -2.04 8.58
CA GLU A 20 20.25 -2.90 7.67
C GLU A 20 19.60 -3.01 6.29
N PHE A 21 18.29 -3.11 6.27
CA PHE A 21 17.54 -3.17 5.02
C PHE A 21 17.65 -1.85 4.25
N GLN A 22 17.58 -0.74 4.96
CA GLN A 22 17.63 0.59 4.35
C GLN A 22 19.02 0.95 3.82
N ASP A 23 20.07 0.46 4.47
CA ASP A 23 21.44 0.82 4.15
C ASP A 23 22.09 0.03 3.03
N ASN A 24 21.53 -1.12 2.69
CA ASN A 24 22.14 -2.06 1.75
C ASN A 24 21.29 -2.28 0.51
N ALA A 25 21.97 -2.42 -0.63
CA ALA A 25 21.29 -2.83 -1.85
C ALA A 25 20.79 -4.27 -1.68
N ILE A 26 19.62 -4.55 -2.25
CA ILE A 26 18.98 -5.85 -2.17
C ILE A 26 19.14 -6.56 -3.50
N THR A 27 19.68 -7.79 -3.50
CA THR A 27 19.77 -8.59 -4.71
C THR A 27 18.43 -9.25 -5.02
N HIS A 28 18.25 -9.70 -6.26
CA HIS A 28 17.03 -10.43 -6.63
C HIS A 28 16.87 -11.70 -5.81
N ALA A 29 17.97 -12.38 -5.50
CA ALA A 29 17.95 -13.58 -4.66
C ALA A 29 17.48 -13.25 -3.23
N GLN A 30 17.98 -12.14 -2.67
CA GLN A 30 17.57 -11.69 -1.35
C GLN A 30 16.09 -11.30 -1.32
N LEU A 31 15.62 -10.63 -2.37
CA LEU A 31 14.21 -10.26 -2.48
C LEU A 31 13.32 -11.50 -2.53
N ARG A 32 13.73 -12.50 -3.30
CA ARG A 32 12.99 -13.76 -3.42
C ARG A 32 12.95 -14.48 -2.07
N GLU A 33 14.06 -14.50 -1.35
CA GLU A 33 14.13 -15.10 -0.03
C GLU A 33 13.21 -14.39 0.96
N LEU A 34 13.20 -13.06 0.94
CA LEU A 34 12.29 -12.27 1.78
C LEU A 34 10.83 -12.56 1.45
N HIS A 35 10.54 -12.80 0.19
CA HIS A 35 9.17 -13.09 -0.25
C HIS A 35 8.73 -14.50 0.17
N ASN A 36 9.61 -15.49 0.00
CA ASN A 36 9.30 -16.90 0.27
C ASN A 36 9.38 -17.24 1.76
N ASN A 37 10.34 -16.66 2.46
CA ASN A 37 10.55 -16.92 3.90
C ASN A 37 10.67 -15.58 4.63
N PRO A 38 9.54 -14.84 4.77
CA PRO A 38 9.60 -13.52 5.38
C PRO A 38 10.05 -13.59 6.84
N PRO A 39 11.05 -12.77 7.24
CA PRO A 39 11.44 -12.68 8.63
C PRO A 39 10.32 -12.06 9.47
N GLU A 40 10.44 -12.16 10.78
CA GLU A 40 9.40 -11.69 11.69
C GLU A 40 9.06 -10.21 11.45
N TRP A 41 10.08 -9.35 11.29
CA TRP A 41 9.84 -7.92 11.07
C TRP A 41 9.02 -7.66 9.80
N LEU A 42 9.24 -8.47 8.75
CA LEU A 42 8.50 -8.33 7.50
C LEU A 42 7.06 -8.81 7.66
N GLN A 43 6.86 -9.90 8.38
CA GLN A 43 5.52 -10.39 8.68
C GLN A 43 4.72 -9.37 9.47
N GLN A 44 5.34 -8.73 10.46
CA GLN A 44 4.70 -7.71 11.27
C GLN A 44 4.34 -6.49 10.43
N LEU A 45 5.22 -6.06 9.54
CA LEU A 45 4.94 -4.94 8.64
C LEU A 45 3.76 -5.23 7.71
N ARG A 46 3.67 -6.45 7.22
CA ARG A 46 2.57 -6.85 6.34
C ARG A 46 1.24 -6.96 7.09
N LEU A 47 1.28 -7.39 8.34
CA LEU A 47 0.08 -7.53 9.15
C LEU A 47 -0.40 -6.21 9.75
N ASN A 48 0.50 -5.48 10.35
CA ASN A 48 0.16 -4.29 11.16
C ASN A 48 0.55 -2.97 10.52
N GLY A 49 1.49 -2.99 9.58
CA GLY A 49 1.99 -1.78 8.98
C GLY A 49 3.02 -1.05 9.84
N PRO A 50 3.27 0.22 9.59
CA PRO A 50 2.55 1.08 8.66
C PRO A 50 2.70 0.65 7.20
N HIS A 51 1.61 0.80 6.44
CA HIS A 51 1.58 0.41 5.04
C HIS A 51 1.88 1.61 4.14
N PRO A 52 2.58 1.42 2.99
CA PRO A 52 2.81 2.52 2.06
C PRO A 52 1.51 2.95 1.38
N ARG A 53 1.51 4.16 0.82
CA ARG A 53 0.33 4.76 0.19
C ARG A 53 -0.40 3.84 -0.81
N PRO A 54 0.29 3.16 -1.73
CA PRO A 54 -0.41 2.27 -2.66
C PRO A 54 -1.18 1.16 -1.96
N VAL A 55 -0.61 0.60 -0.91
CA VAL A 55 -1.25 -0.44 -0.12
C VAL A 55 -2.43 0.12 0.67
N VAL A 56 -2.27 1.31 1.25
CA VAL A 56 -3.36 2.01 1.96
C VAL A 56 -4.54 2.25 1.03
N ALA A 57 -4.28 2.79 -0.16
CA ALA A 57 -5.31 3.05 -1.15
C ALA A 57 -6.05 1.77 -1.54
N GLN A 58 -5.31 0.70 -1.79
CA GLN A 58 -5.88 -0.59 -2.14
C GLN A 58 -6.77 -1.14 -1.02
N LYS A 59 -6.31 -1.07 0.22
CA LYS A 59 -7.08 -1.57 1.37
C LYS A 59 -8.33 -0.75 1.63
N LEU A 60 -8.29 0.55 1.38
CA LEU A 60 -9.43 1.44 1.53
C LEU A 60 -10.37 1.38 0.33
N GLY A 61 -9.94 0.80 -0.79
CA GLY A 61 -10.73 0.73 -2.01
C GLY A 61 -10.86 2.07 -2.72
N ILE A 62 -9.81 2.87 -2.70
CA ILE A 62 -9.77 4.19 -3.33
C ILE A 62 -8.48 4.36 -4.12
N THR A 63 -8.38 5.44 -4.89
CA THR A 63 -7.17 5.74 -5.66
C THR A 63 -6.17 6.51 -4.79
N ILE A 64 -4.89 6.50 -5.22
CA ILE A 64 -3.85 7.30 -4.57
C ILE A 64 -4.18 8.80 -4.72
N ALA A 65 -4.76 9.18 -5.86
CA ALA A 65 -5.18 10.56 -6.08
C ALA A 65 -6.23 11.00 -5.05
N ALA A 66 -7.15 10.10 -4.68
CA ALA A 66 -8.14 10.39 -3.65
C ALA A 66 -7.49 10.59 -2.28
N LEU A 67 -6.46 9.80 -1.96
CA LEU A 67 -5.70 9.99 -0.72
C LEU A 67 -5.06 11.37 -0.67
N LYS A 68 -4.44 11.78 -1.77
CA LYS A 68 -3.81 13.12 -1.86
C LYS A 68 -4.81 14.24 -1.68
N ARG A 69 -5.96 14.14 -2.33
CA ARG A 69 -7.00 15.18 -2.25
C ARG A 69 -7.52 15.38 -0.84
N ASN A 70 -7.50 14.33 -0.04
CA ASN A 70 -8.04 14.35 1.31
C ASN A 70 -6.95 14.42 2.38
N ASP A 71 -5.72 14.73 1.97
CA ASP A 71 -4.56 14.87 2.87
C ASP A 71 -4.31 13.61 3.69
N MET A 72 -4.56 12.47 3.07
CA MET A 72 -4.36 11.15 3.71
C MET A 72 -3.26 10.34 3.02
N ASP A 73 -2.41 10.99 2.22
CA ASP A 73 -1.33 10.33 1.48
C ASP A 73 -0.12 10.05 2.37
N LYS A 74 -0.37 9.37 3.46
CA LYS A 74 0.65 8.98 4.43
C LYS A 74 0.54 7.50 4.74
N ALA A 75 1.57 6.94 5.38
CA ALA A 75 1.54 5.56 5.81
C ALA A 75 0.53 5.40 6.94
N LEU A 76 -0.30 4.38 6.85
CA LEU A 76 -1.30 4.06 7.87
C LEU A 76 -1.10 2.61 8.33
N THR A 77 -1.37 2.36 9.60
CA THR A 77 -1.35 1.01 10.15
C THR A 77 -2.65 0.28 9.83
N THR A 78 -2.63 -1.03 9.96
CA THR A 78 -3.84 -1.85 9.78
C THR A 78 -4.97 -1.40 10.71
N ALA A 79 -4.62 -1.06 11.95
CA ALA A 79 -5.61 -0.58 12.92
C ALA A 79 -6.27 0.73 12.46
N GLU A 80 -5.46 1.66 11.93
CA GLU A 80 -5.98 2.93 11.41
C GLU A 80 -6.87 2.73 10.20
N ILE A 81 -6.46 1.84 9.29
CA ILE A 81 -7.24 1.51 8.09
C ILE A 81 -8.57 0.86 8.49
N LYS A 82 -8.53 -0.07 9.44
CA LYS A 82 -9.72 -0.75 9.92
C LYS A 82 -10.70 0.23 10.56
N GLU A 83 -10.19 1.16 11.35
CA GLU A 83 -11.00 2.18 11.98
C GLU A 83 -11.71 3.06 10.94
N LEU A 84 -10.99 3.44 9.88
CA LEU A 84 -11.57 4.20 8.78
C LEU A 84 -12.67 3.43 8.07
N LEU A 85 -12.50 2.11 7.90
CA LEU A 85 -13.49 1.28 7.24
C LEU A 85 -14.73 1.02 8.11
N GLU A 86 -14.55 0.95 9.42
CA GLU A 86 -15.66 0.72 10.36
C GLU A 86 -16.53 1.96 10.52
N ASP A 87 -15.91 3.14 10.49
CA ASP A 87 -16.61 4.42 10.63
C ASP A 87 -16.15 5.33 9.49
N GLN A 88 -16.66 5.08 8.29
CA GLN A 88 -16.22 5.76 7.09
C GLN A 88 -16.64 7.23 7.09
N PRO A 89 -15.64 8.16 7.03
CA PRO A 89 -15.97 9.56 6.84
C PRO A 89 -16.56 9.79 5.44
N GLU A 90 -17.23 10.91 5.27
CA GLU A 90 -17.90 11.22 4.01
C GLU A 90 -16.95 11.18 2.81
N TRP A 91 -15.74 11.73 2.96
CA TRP A 91 -14.77 11.75 1.87
C TRP A 91 -14.39 10.32 1.43
N LEU A 92 -14.28 9.39 2.39
CA LEU A 92 -13.93 8.01 2.08
C LEU A 92 -15.07 7.30 1.34
N ARG A 93 -16.29 7.50 1.78
CA ARG A 93 -17.45 6.92 1.10
C ARG A 93 -17.55 7.41 -0.34
N LYS A 94 -17.38 8.72 -0.54
CA LYS A 94 -17.40 9.32 -1.88
C LYS A 94 -16.28 8.78 -2.75
N ALA A 95 -15.07 8.67 -2.19
CA ALA A 95 -13.91 8.18 -2.92
C ALA A 95 -14.11 6.71 -3.35
N ARG A 96 -14.70 5.88 -2.50
CA ARG A 96 -14.97 4.49 -2.82
C ARG A 96 -16.01 4.35 -3.92
N ILE A 97 -17.04 5.16 -3.87
CA ILE A 97 -18.08 5.19 -4.91
C ILE A 97 -17.46 5.62 -6.25
N ALA A 98 -16.68 6.69 -6.22
CA ALA A 98 -16.00 7.20 -7.42
C ALA A 98 -15.04 6.15 -8.01
N MET A 99 -14.33 5.43 -7.16
CA MET A 99 -13.42 4.37 -7.59
C MET A 99 -14.18 3.24 -8.28
N ALA A 100 -15.31 2.84 -7.71
CA ALA A 100 -16.13 1.77 -8.28
C ALA A 100 -16.70 2.18 -9.64
N GLU A 101 -17.20 3.40 -9.76
CA GLU A 101 -17.73 3.94 -11.01
C GLU A 101 -16.62 4.10 -12.05
N GLY A 102 -15.49 4.69 -11.64
CA GLY A 102 -14.34 4.86 -12.51
C GLY A 102 -13.75 3.54 -12.98
N ARG A 103 -13.75 2.54 -12.11
CA ARG A 103 -13.26 1.21 -12.47
C ARG A 103 -14.14 0.58 -13.56
N ALA A 104 -15.45 0.73 -13.44
CA ALA A 104 -16.37 0.20 -14.44
C ALA A 104 -16.16 0.88 -15.80
N GLU A 105 -16.05 2.20 -15.80
CA GLU A 105 -15.76 2.97 -17.01
C GLU A 105 -14.40 2.63 -17.58
N HIS A 106 -13.41 2.56 -16.72
CA HIS A 106 -12.03 2.27 -17.11
C HIS A 106 -11.91 0.86 -17.72
N THR A 107 -12.61 -0.10 -17.15
CA THR A 107 -12.64 -1.46 -17.68
C THR A 107 -13.20 -1.47 -19.10
N SER A 108 -14.25 -0.69 -19.35
CA SER A 108 -14.83 -0.54 -20.69
C SER A 108 -13.82 0.04 -21.67
N GLU A 109 -13.10 1.07 -21.25
CA GLU A 109 -12.06 1.70 -22.06
C GLU A 109 -10.92 0.73 -22.37
N GLU A 110 -10.50 -0.05 -21.40
CA GLU A 110 -9.46 -1.05 -21.60
C GLU A 110 -9.89 -2.12 -22.57
N SER A 111 -11.17 -2.48 -22.55
CA SER A 111 -11.72 -3.47 -23.49
C SER A 111 -11.66 -2.94 -24.92
N ASP A 112 -11.82 -1.66 -25.08
CA ASP A 112 -11.79 -1.01 -26.40
C ASP A 112 -10.35 -0.82 -26.92
N ALA A 113 -9.40 -0.80 -26.02
CA ALA A 113 -8.00 -0.62 -26.38
C ALA A 113 -7.37 -1.92 -26.84
#